data_5327223fa9c93faebad524ac3c4a59ea
#
_entry.id   5327223fa9c93faebad524ac3c4a59ea
#
_cell.length_a   1.000
_cell.length_b   1.000
_cell.length_c   1.000
_cell.angle_alpha   90.00
_cell.angle_beta   90.00
_cell.angle_gamma   90.00
#
_symmetry.space_group_name_H-M   'P 1'
#
loop_
_entity.id
_entity.type
_entity.pdbx_description
1 polymer ?
#
loop_
_entity_poly.entity_id
_entity_poly.type
_entity_poly.pdbx_seq_one_letter_code
_entity_poly.pdbx_strand_id
1 'polypeptide(L)'
;ATELAISESQERMAIVIEAKDVEKMLTLCAEENVEVTHVADVTDTNRMRMFFKGEKIVDLCRNFIDSAGAKHYTKVCLSAVENKNPFSRKIAGNNLKEKFTCNLSDKNVVSQRGLIEMFDSTIGASTVLMPFGGKTQRTETQVSVQKIPVRKGFTNTASIMSFGFNPFIAEWSPYHAAQYAIVESVAKAVAAGANYEKMRFSYQEYFERMTDAASWGKPMAALLGALRMQLAFGLPSIGGKDSMSGTFRDINVPPMLM
;
A
#
# COMPACT_ATOMS: atom_id res chain seq x y z
N ALA A 1 -28.75 5.72 -10.48
CA ALA A 1 -28.74 6.13 -9.06
C ALA A 1 -27.63 5.40 -8.29
N THR A 2 -27.53 4.07 -8.43
CA THR A 2 -26.52 3.29 -7.69
C THR A 2 -25.09 3.74 -7.98
N GLU A 3 -24.74 3.91 -9.24
CA GLU A 3 -23.40 4.36 -9.65
C GLU A 3 -23.02 5.72 -9.08
N LEU A 4 -23.98 6.65 -9.01
CA LEU A 4 -23.75 7.96 -8.41
C LEU A 4 -23.59 7.88 -6.89
N ALA A 5 -24.36 7.03 -6.23
CA ALA A 5 -24.35 6.89 -4.78
C ALA A 5 -23.09 6.21 -4.24
N ILE A 6 -22.49 5.31 -5.03
CA ILE A 6 -21.28 4.54 -4.65
C ILE A 6 -20.04 4.92 -5.47
N SER A 7 -20.11 6.01 -6.26
CA SER A 7 -18.99 6.50 -7.03
C SER A 7 -17.82 6.86 -6.12
N GLU A 8 -16.65 6.36 -6.44
CA GLU A 8 -15.39 6.68 -5.78
C GLU A 8 -14.53 7.57 -6.67
N SER A 9 -13.95 8.60 -6.09
CA SER A 9 -12.96 9.45 -6.74
C SER A 9 -11.82 9.67 -5.77
N GLN A 10 -10.61 9.48 -6.26
CA GLN A 10 -9.40 9.55 -5.43
C GLN A 10 -9.06 10.98 -5.03
N GLU A 11 -8.32 11.11 -3.91
CA GLU A 11 -7.70 12.35 -3.42
C GLU A 11 -8.68 13.50 -3.15
N ARG A 12 -9.93 13.18 -2.80
CA ARG A 12 -10.91 14.15 -2.34
C ARG A 12 -11.07 14.13 -0.83
N MET A 13 -11.28 15.29 -0.26
CA MET A 13 -11.53 15.46 1.16
C MET A 13 -12.95 16.00 1.37
N ALA A 14 -13.69 15.39 2.29
CA ALA A 14 -14.96 15.93 2.79
C ALA A 14 -14.70 16.61 4.14
N ILE A 15 -15.17 17.85 4.29
CA ILE A 15 -15.00 18.66 5.48
C ILE A 15 -16.39 19.04 5.99
N VAL A 16 -16.64 18.89 7.29
CA VAL A 16 -17.86 19.37 7.94
C VAL A 16 -17.54 20.63 8.71
N ILE A 17 -18.27 21.71 8.41
CA ILE A 17 -18.10 23.04 9.04
C ILE A 17 -19.45 23.62 9.44
N GLU A 18 -19.46 24.67 10.26
CA GLU A 18 -20.69 25.39 10.58
C GLU A 18 -21.20 26.18 9.35
N ALA A 19 -22.50 26.25 9.19
CA ALA A 19 -23.14 26.93 8.05
C ALA A 19 -22.64 28.37 7.85
N LYS A 20 -22.36 29.08 8.95
CA LYS A 20 -21.84 30.47 8.91
C LYS A 20 -20.43 30.58 8.30
N ASP A 21 -19.66 29.50 8.27
CA ASP A 21 -18.25 29.48 7.81
C ASP A 21 -18.12 28.98 6.36
N VAL A 22 -19.22 28.57 5.71
CA VAL A 22 -19.20 28.03 4.35
C VAL A 22 -18.59 29.04 3.36
N GLU A 23 -19.10 30.27 3.30
CA GLU A 23 -18.62 31.29 2.38
C GLU A 23 -17.14 31.64 2.60
N LYS A 24 -16.71 31.65 3.86
CA LYS A 24 -15.31 31.86 4.21
C LYS A 24 -14.43 30.72 3.70
N MET A 25 -14.88 29.47 3.84
CA MET A 25 -14.14 28.30 3.34
C MET A 25 -14.03 28.34 1.81
N LEU A 26 -15.13 28.61 1.11
CA LEU A 26 -15.14 28.74 -0.34
C LEU A 26 -14.12 29.80 -0.82
N THR A 27 -14.08 30.94 -0.14
CA THR A 27 -13.13 32.02 -0.44
C THR A 27 -11.68 31.59 -0.24
N LEU A 28 -11.37 31.00 0.91
CA LEU A 28 -10.01 30.54 1.22
C LEU A 28 -9.51 29.46 0.26
N CYS A 29 -10.37 28.54 -0.13
CA CYS A 29 -10.01 27.51 -1.13
C CYS A 29 -9.77 28.12 -2.51
N ALA A 30 -10.58 29.11 -2.90
CA ALA A 30 -10.39 29.82 -4.16
C ALA A 30 -9.06 30.59 -4.19
N GLU A 31 -8.64 31.22 -3.08
CA GLU A 31 -7.33 31.88 -2.92
C GLU A 31 -6.15 30.91 -3.14
N GLU A 32 -6.31 29.65 -2.72
CA GLU A 32 -5.31 28.57 -2.90
C GLU A 32 -5.48 27.80 -4.22
N ASN A 33 -6.38 28.25 -5.11
CA ASN A 33 -6.70 27.58 -6.38
C ASN A 33 -7.15 26.12 -6.19
N VAL A 34 -7.88 25.83 -5.12
CA VAL A 34 -8.45 24.52 -4.80
C VAL A 34 -9.93 24.51 -5.15
N GLU A 35 -10.34 23.54 -5.97
CA GLU A 35 -11.76 23.33 -6.27
C GLU A 35 -12.49 22.83 -5.01
N VAL A 36 -13.56 23.53 -4.64
CA VAL A 36 -14.39 23.18 -3.48
C VAL A 36 -15.86 23.42 -3.80
N THR A 37 -16.72 22.55 -3.31
CA THR A 37 -18.18 22.66 -3.53
C THR A 37 -18.91 22.26 -2.24
N HIS A 38 -19.92 23.05 -1.87
CA HIS A 38 -20.87 22.67 -0.83
C HIS A 38 -21.81 21.59 -1.40
N VAL A 39 -21.68 20.36 -0.91
CA VAL A 39 -22.34 19.17 -1.50
C VAL A 39 -23.49 18.64 -0.65
N ALA A 40 -23.54 18.98 0.64
CA ALA A 40 -24.56 18.46 1.56
C ALA A 40 -24.74 19.33 2.81
N ASP A 41 -25.91 19.24 3.41
CA ASP A 41 -26.22 19.78 4.72
C ASP A 41 -26.44 18.67 5.74
N VAL A 42 -25.90 18.84 6.94
CA VAL A 42 -26.18 17.96 8.07
C VAL A 42 -27.55 18.30 8.64
N THR A 43 -28.39 17.28 8.79
CA THR A 43 -29.75 17.41 9.30
C THR A 43 -29.98 16.52 10.51
N ASP A 44 -31.00 16.83 11.30
CA ASP A 44 -31.46 16.04 12.46
C ASP A 44 -32.51 14.96 12.10
N THR A 45 -32.78 14.77 10.82
CA THR A 45 -33.81 13.85 10.33
C THR A 45 -33.49 12.37 10.49
N ASN A 46 -32.28 12.03 10.93
CA ASN A 46 -31.73 10.67 11.02
C ASN A 46 -31.84 9.87 9.71
N ARG A 47 -31.69 10.57 8.57
CA ARG A 47 -31.76 9.98 7.24
C ARG A 47 -30.63 10.47 6.34
N MET A 48 -30.09 9.57 5.53
CA MET A 48 -29.23 9.88 4.39
C MET A 48 -30.11 10.08 3.17
N ARG A 49 -30.09 11.26 2.58
CA ARG A 49 -30.83 11.60 1.36
C ARG A 49 -29.89 12.12 0.30
N MET A 50 -30.06 11.65 -0.92
CA MET A 50 -29.37 12.16 -2.10
C MET A 50 -30.37 12.57 -3.15
N PHE A 51 -30.08 13.69 -3.80
CA PHE A 51 -30.88 14.22 -4.89
C PHE A 51 -30.01 14.36 -6.15
N PHE A 52 -30.55 14.04 -7.29
CA PHE A 52 -29.92 14.24 -8.58
C PHE A 52 -30.92 14.84 -9.57
N LYS A 53 -30.59 15.98 -10.15
CA LYS A 53 -31.48 16.74 -11.07
C LYS A 53 -32.89 16.97 -10.48
N GLY A 54 -32.98 17.24 -9.17
CA GLY A 54 -34.23 17.48 -8.46
C GLY A 54 -34.98 16.24 -8.00
N GLU A 55 -34.58 15.04 -8.43
CA GLU A 55 -35.17 13.78 -8.00
C GLU A 55 -34.43 13.17 -6.81
N LYS A 56 -35.17 12.68 -5.85
CA LYS A 56 -34.61 11.96 -4.70
C LYS A 56 -34.24 10.54 -5.12
N ILE A 57 -32.93 10.26 -5.20
CA ILE A 57 -32.40 8.96 -5.64
C ILE A 57 -32.00 8.05 -4.50
N VAL A 58 -31.77 8.59 -3.29
CA VAL A 58 -31.47 7.83 -2.06
C VAL A 58 -32.28 8.42 -0.91
N ASP A 59 -32.87 7.55 -0.09
CA ASP A 59 -33.52 7.93 1.17
C ASP A 59 -33.43 6.75 2.16
N LEU A 60 -32.34 6.69 2.93
CA LEU A 60 -32.03 5.61 3.85
C LEU A 60 -32.02 6.10 5.29
N CYS A 61 -32.57 5.30 6.22
CA CYS A 61 -32.47 5.55 7.64
C CYS A 61 -31.02 5.34 8.12
N ARG A 62 -30.53 6.25 8.96
CA ARG A 62 -29.18 6.15 9.55
C ARG A 62 -28.99 4.86 10.34
N ASN A 63 -30.00 4.42 11.08
CA ASN A 63 -29.91 3.16 11.82
C ASN A 63 -29.64 1.95 10.91
N PHE A 64 -30.17 1.98 9.68
CA PHE A 64 -29.85 0.93 8.70
C PHE A 64 -28.41 1.04 8.21
N ILE A 65 -27.94 2.24 7.89
CA ILE A 65 -26.56 2.48 7.44
C ILE A 65 -25.57 2.12 8.55
N ASP A 66 -25.83 2.55 9.77
CA ASP A 66 -24.96 2.35 10.92
C ASP A 66 -24.91 0.88 11.40
N SER A 67 -25.88 0.05 10.97
CA SER A 67 -25.83 -1.40 11.21
C SER A 67 -24.77 -2.13 10.39
N ALA A 68 -24.12 -1.44 9.43
CA ALA A 68 -23.16 -2.01 8.48
C ALA A 68 -23.68 -3.25 7.74
N GLY A 69 -25.01 -3.40 7.64
CA GLY A 69 -25.65 -4.54 6.97
C GLY A 69 -25.68 -5.82 7.82
N ALA A 70 -25.89 -6.95 7.15
CA ALA A 70 -25.93 -8.26 7.78
C ALA A 70 -24.53 -8.71 8.20
N LYS A 71 -24.43 -9.40 9.34
CA LYS A 71 -23.19 -10.03 9.76
C LYS A 71 -22.80 -11.12 8.75
N HIS A 72 -21.58 -11.03 8.27
CA HIS A 72 -21.00 -12.03 7.38
C HIS A 72 -20.03 -12.92 8.15
N TYR A 73 -20.08 -14.22 7.86
CA TYR A 73 -19.18 -15.21 8.44
C TYR A 73 -18.50 -15.95 7.31
N THR A 74 -17.22 -16.21 7.46
CA THR A 74 -16.45 -17.04 6.53
C THR A 74 -15.63 -18.06 7.30
N LYS A 75 -15.29 -19.15 6.61
CA LYS A 75 -14.32 -20.12 7.08
C LYS A 75 -12.98 -19.82 6.44
N VAL A 76 -11.92 -20.00 7.20
CA VAL A 76 -10.54 -19.81 6.73
C VAL A 76 -9.83 -21.15 6.81
N CYS A 77 -9.21 -21.58 5.71
CA CYS A 77 -8.40 -22.77 5.65
C CYS A 77 -6.94 -22.40 5.37
N LEU A 78 -6.07 -22.58 6.36
CA LEU A 78 -4.64 -22.39 6.18
C LEU A 78 -4.05 -23.63 5.50
N SER A 79 -3.48 -23.44 4.32
CA SER A 79 -2.81 -24.52 3.61
C SER A 79 -1.50 -24.91 4.27
N ALA A 80 -1.21 -26.20 4.31
CA ALA A 80 0.10 -26.69 4.73
C ALA A 80 1.16 -26.20 3.73
N VAL A 81 2.31 -25.79 4.26
CA VAL A 81 3.43 -25.34 3.45
C VAL A 81 4.08 -26.57 2.78
N GLU A 82 4.28 -26.51 1.47
CA GLU A 82 4.98 -27.57 0.76
C GLU A 82 6.42 -27.73 1.26
N ASN A 83 6.84 -28.97 1.46
CA ASN A 83 8.21 -29.28 1.86
C ASN A 83 9.17 -29.16 0.66
N LYS A 84 9.40 -27.93 0.22
CA LYS A 84 10.38 -27.61 -0.82
C LYS A 84 11.20 -26.39 -0.39
N ASN A 85 12.42 -26.28 -0.91
CA ASN A 85 13.24 -25.09 -0.70
C ASN A 85 12.77 -23.98 -1.67
N PRO A 86 12.15 -22.87 -1.18
CA PRO A 86 11.68 -21.79 -2.04
C PRO A 86 12.81 -21.04 -2.75
N PHE A 87 14.04 -21.16 -2.25
CA PHE A 87 15.23 -20.55 -2.86
C PHE A 87 15.91 -21.46 -3.90
N SER A 88 15.42 -22.69 -4.09
CA SER A 88 15.94 -23.62 -5.06
C SER A 88 15.46 -23.23 -6.45
N ARG A 89 16.27 -22.44 -7.16
CA ARG A 89 16.02 -22.02 -8.53
C ARG A 89 16.98 -22.67 -9.50
N LYS A 90 16.45 -23.34 -10.52
CA LYS A 90 17.24 -23.83 -11.64
C LYS A 90 17.42 -22.70 -12.66
N ILE A 91 18.66 -22.26 -12.87
CA ILE A 91 19.01 -21.27 -13.89
C ILE A 91 19.51 -22.04 -15.10
N ALA A 92 18.96 -21.76 -16.29
CA ALA A 92 19.38 -22.38 -17.54
C ALA A 92 20.79 -21.96 -17.92
N GLY A 93 21.53 -22.87 -18.53
CA GLY A 93 22.89 -22.65 -19.02
C GLY A 93 23.83 -23.82 -18.72
N ASN A 94 24.75 -24.07 -19.61
CA ASN A 94 25.73 -25.18 -19.52
C ASN A 94 27.00 -24.79 -18.75
N ASN A 95 27.27 -23.49 -18.66
CA ASN A 95 28.44 -22.95 -17.97
C ASN A 95 28.05 -21.71 -17.13
N LEU A 96 28.98 -21.21 -16.33
CA LEU A 96 28.75 -20.09 -15.44
C LEU A 96 28.34 -18.81 -16.18
N LYS A 97 28.99 -18.51 -17.32
CA LYS A 97 28.68 -17.32 -18.13
C LYS A 97 27.22 -17.36 -18.64
N GLU A 98 26.82 -18.50 -19.19
CA GLU A 98 25.44 -18.68 -19.68
C GLU A 98 24.42 -18.56 -18.55
N LYS A 99 24.69 -19.15 -17.38
CA LYS A 99 23.82 -19.02 -16.19
C LYS A 99 23.69 -17.58 -15.72
N PHE A 100 24.79 -16.84 -15.65
CA PHE A 100 24.76 -15.41 -15.32
C PHE A 100 23.96 -14.61 -16.34
N THR A 101 24.22 -14.81 -17.63
CA THR A 101 23.50 -14.11 -18.70
C THR A 101 22.00 -14.41 -18.63
N CYS A 102 21.61 -15.66 -18.46
CA CYS A 102 20.23 -16.08 -18.34
C CYS A 102 19.56 -15.44 -17.10
N ASN A 103 20.23 -15.46 -15.94
CA ASN A 103 19.70 -14.85 -14.72
C ASN A 103 19.52 -13.33 -14.86
N LEU A 104 20.51 -12.63 -15.42
CA LEU A 104 20.45 -11.18 -15.62
C LEU A 104 19.43 -10.75 -16.68
N SER A 105 19.01 -11.65 -17.55
CA SER A 105 17.97 -11.42 -18.57
C SER A 105 16.55 -11.72 -18.05
N ASP A 106 16.42 -12.27 -16.85
CA ASP A 106 15.11 -12.51 -16.25
C ASP A 106 14.44 -11.19 -15.88
N LYS A 107 13.17 -11.04 -16.21
CA LYS A 107 12.41 -9.81 -15.99
C LYS A 107 12.33 -9.37 -14.51
N ASN A 108 12.49 -10.31 -13.59
CA ASN A 108 12.51 -10.03 -12.15
C ASN A 108 13.92 -9.66 -11.62
N VAL A 109 14.96 -9.78 -12.46
CA VAL A 109 16.36 -9.53 -12.10
C VAL A 109 16.97 -8.41 -12.92
N VAL A 110 16.51 -8.22 -14.16
CA VAL A 110 17.02 -7.17 -15.06
C VAL A 110 16.82 -5.79 -14.43
N SER A 111 17.78 -4.88 -14.66
CA SER A 111 17.70 -3.52 -14.15
C SER A 111 16.40 -2.82 -14.58
N GLN A 112 15.72 -2.21 -13.64
CA GLN A 112 14.51 -1.40 -13.86
C GLN A 112 14.83 0.07 -14.13
N ARG A 113 16.08 0.40 -14.45
CA ARG A 113 16.57 1.77 -14.61
C ARG A 113 15.70 2.60 -15.55
N GLY A 114 15.32 2.05 -16.69
CA GLY A 114 14.49 2.76 -17.66
C GLY A 114 13.12 3.19 -17.10
N LEU A 115 12.51 2.39 -16.24
CA LEU A 115 11.26 2.74 -15.56
C LEU A 115 11.49 3.80 -14.48
N ILE A 116 12.56 3.66 -13.70
CA ILE A 116 12.89 4.57 -12.60
C ILE A 116 13.21 5.97 -13.14
N GLU A 117 13.94 6.07 -14.25
CA GLU A 117 14.30 7.34 -14.88
C GLU A 117 13.12 8.08 -15.53
N MET A 118 11.94 7.45 -15.66
CA MET A 118 10.72 8.11 -16.09
C MET A 118 10.10 9.01 -15.01
N PHE A 119 10.51 8.89 -13.77
CA PHE A 119 9.96 9.64 -12.64
C PHE A 119 10.94 10.68 -12.13
N ASP A 120 10.40 11.82 -11.70
CA ASP A 120 11.20 12.86 -11.06
C ASP A 120 11.53 12.49 -9.61
N SER A 121 12.80 12.24 -9.35
CA SER A 121 13.32 11.89 -8.02
C SER A 121 13.67 13.10 -7.16
N THR A 122 13.53 14.32 -7.66
CA THR A 122 13.96 15.57 -7.01
C THR A 122 12.79 16.46 -6.60
N ILE A 123 11.57 16.06 -6.84
CA ILE A 123 10.37 16.82 -6.46
C ILE A 123 10.44 17.20 -4.97
N GLY A 124 10.15 18.48 -4.69
CA GLY A 124 10.21 19.04 -3.33
C GLY A 124 11.64 19.32 -2.82
N ALA A 125 12.68 19.06 -3.60
CA ALA A 125 14.10 19.31 -3.28
C ALA A 125 14.55 18.74 -1.91
N SER A 126 13.89 17.69 -1.43
CA SER A 126 14.16 17.06 -0.12
C SER A 126 14.93 15.74 -0.22
N THR A 127 15.16 15.23 -1.42
CA THR A 127 15.79 13.94 -1.67
C THR A 127 17.24 13.90 -1.19
N VAL A 128 17.55 12.97 -0.29
CA VAL A 128 18.91 12.73 0.22
C VAL A 128 19.61 11.67 -0.59
N LEU A 129 18.91 10.58 -0.92
CA LEU A 129 19.43 9.48 -1.73
C LEU A 129 18.68 9.42 -3.05
N MET A 130 19.43 9.61 -4.14
CA MET A 130 18.89 9.39 -5.49
C MET A 130 18.68 7.89 -5.77
N PRO A 131 17.78 7.52 -6.69
CA PRO A 131 17.50 6.12 -7.02
C PRO A 131 18.74 5.31 -7.41
N PHE A 132 19.75 5.98 -7.99
CA PHE A 132 21.05 5.39 -8.31
C PHE A 132 22.16 6.18 -7.65
N GLY A 133 22.98 5.50 -6.87
CA GLY A 133 24.10 6.07 -6.15
C GLY A 133 25.47 5.55 -6.64
N GLY A 134 26.50 5.82 -5.83
CA GLY A 134 27.86 5.47 -6.11
C GLY A 134 28.54 6.44 -7.09
N LYS A 135 29.86 6.30 -7.26
CA LYS A 135 30.67 7.16 -8.13
C LYS A 135 30.18 7.22 -9.58
N THR A 136 29.65 6.11 -10.08
CA THR A 136 29.16 5.99 -11.46
C THR A 136 27.64 6.08 -11.58
N GLN A 137 26.93 6.35 -10.46
CA GLN A 137 25.45 6.40 -10.42
C GLN A 137 24.78 5.17 -11.04
N ARG A 138 25.28 3.98 -10.68
CA ARG A 138 24.76 2.69 -11.19
C ARG A 138 24.28 1.75 -10.09
N THR A 139 24.54 2.09 -8.82
CA THR A 139 24.10 1.28 -7.68
C THR A 139 22.70 1.67 -7.28
N GLU A 140 21.76 0.76 -7.38
CA GLU A 140 20.37 0.99 -7.01
C GLU A 140 20.26 1.26 -5.50
N THR A 141 19.52 2.30 -5.15
CA THR A 141 19.21 2.66 -3.77
C THR A 141 17.99 1.88 -3.32
N GLN A 142 18.10 1.17 -2.20
CA GLN A 142 17.05 0.27 -1.70
C GLN A 142 16.10 0.94 -0.70
N VAL A 143 16.22 2.25 -0.49
CA VAL A 143 15.42 3.04 0.45
C VAL A 143 15.12 4.42 -0.11
N SER A 144 14.05 5.05 0.34
CA SER A 144 13.80 6.47 0.15
C SER A 144 14.23 7.24 1.40
N VAL A 145 15.08 8.25 1.23
CA VAL A 145 15.49 9.14 2.31
C VAL A 145 15.19 10.57 1.90
N GLN A 146 14.30 11.24 2.64
CA GLN A 146 13.80 12.57 2.34
C GLN A 146 13.96 13.47 3.56
N LYS A 147 14.48 14.67 3.37
CA LYS A 147 14.52 15.69 4.44
C LYS A 147 13.10 16.12 4.81
N ILE A 148 12.86 16.30 6.08
CA ILE A 148 11.58 16.84 6.55
C ILE A 148 11.44 18.29 6.08
N PRO A 149 10.35 18.68 5.43
CA PRO A 149 10.14 20.04 4.99
C PRO A 149 9.98 20.97 6.21
N VAL A 150 10.62 22.13 6.15
CA VAL A 150 10.53 23.17 7.17
C VAL A 150 10.14 24.50 6.53
N ARG A 151 9.39 25.35 7.27
CA ARG A 151 8.91 26.63 6.74
C ARG A 151 10.04 27.61 6.40
N LYS A 152 11.13 27.57 7.16
CA LYS A 152 12.29 28.45 6.95
C LYS A 152 13.58 27.70 7.30
N GLY A 153 14.63 27.96 6.52
CA GLY A 153 15.95 27.37 6.75
C GLY A 153 16.08 25.92 6.29
N PHE A 154 16.96 25.17 6.92
CA PHE A 154 17.29 23.79 6.57
C PHE A 154 17.21 22.89 7.79
N THR A 155 16.97 21.61 7.56
CA THR A 155 17.03 20.58 8.58
C THR A 155 17.95 19.44 8.15
N ASN A 156 18.59 18.80 9.14
CA ASN A 156 19.29 17.52 8.94
C ASN A 156 18.43 16.31 9.34
N THR A 157 17.21 16.55 9.80
CA THR A 157 16.24 15.47 10.07
C THR A 157 15.68 14.96 8.76
N ALA A 158 15.67 13.66 8.60
CA ALA A 158 15.12 12.98 7.42
C ALA A 158 14.19 11.84 7.81
N SER A 159 13.24 11.55 6.96
CA SER A 159 12.46 10.32 6.99
C SER A 159 13.17 9.26 6.16
N ILE A 160 13.09 8.00 6.59
CA ILE A 160 13.61 6.85 5.86
C ILE A 160 12.45 5.89 5.64
N MET A 161 12.25 5.46 4.41
CA MET A 161 11.23 4.49 4.03
C MET A 161 11.86 3.38 3.20
N SER A 162 11.47 2.15 3.47
CA SER A 162 11.89 0.95 2.75
C SER A 162 10.74 -0.04 2.65
N PHE A 163 10.86 -0.99 1.77
CA PHE A 163 9.90 -2.08 1.64
C PHE A 163 10.60 -3.42 1.46
N GLY A 164 9.86 -4.50 1.70
CA GLY A 164 10.28 -5.86 1.40
C GLY A 164 9.12 -6.65 0.79
N PHE A 165 9.41 -7.43 -0.23
CA PHE A 165 8.48 -8.37 -0.86
C PHE A 165 9.19 -9.34 -1.79
N ASN A 166 8.81 -10.61 -1.74
CA ASN A 166 9.29 -11.62 -2.67
C ASN A 166 8.13 -12.49 -3.16
N PRO A 167 7.70 -12.36 -4.43
CA PRO A 167 6.55 -13.09 -4.97
C PRO A 167 6.72 -14.61 -4.96
N PHE A 168 7.94 -15.13 -5.14
CA PHE A 168 8.19 -16.57 -5.13
C PHE A 168 8.06 -17.20 -3.75
N ILE A 169 8.46 -16.46 -2.69
CA ILE A 169 8.23 -16.89 -1.32
C ILE A 169 6.74 -16.77 -1.00
N ALA A 170 6.06 -15.74 -1.50
CA ALA A 170 4.65 -15.51 -1.29
C ALA A 170 3.77 -16.62 -1.89
N GLU A 171 4.09 -17.08 -3.09
CA GLU A 171 3.43 -18.23 -3.71
C GLU A 171 3.67 -19.55 -2.94
N TRP A 172 4.85 -19.72 -2.38
CA TRP A 172 5.17 -20.88 -1.57
C TRP A 172 4.47 -20.85 -0.21
N SER A 173 4.51 -19.71 0.48
CA SER A 173 3.93 -19.53 1.80
C SER A 173 3.73 -18.05 2.14
N PRO A 174 2.50 -17.53 2.12
CA PRO A 174 2.22 -16.15 2.52
C PRO A 174 2.67 -15.85 3.94
N TYR A 175 2.59 -16.82 4.86
CA TYR A 175 3.07 -16.70 6.23
C TYR A 175 4.57 -16.40 6.31
N HIS A 176 5.40 -17.15 5.59
CA HIS A 176 6.84 -16.91 5.56
C HIS A 176 7.19 -15.67 4.74
N ALA A 177 6.47 -15.41 3.64
CA ALA A 177 6.69 -14.23 2.82
C ALA A 177 6.55 -12.93 3.61
N ALA A 178 5.50 -12.82 4.45
CA ALA A 178 5.32 -11.67 5.32
C ALA A 178 6.47 -11.49 6.32
N GLN A 179 7.01 -12.59 6.86
CA GLN A 179 8.17 -12.52 7.75
C GLN A 179 9.42 -12.02 7.01
N TYR A 180 9.71 -12.58 5.83
CA TYR A 180 10.84 -12.14 5.02
C TYR A 180 10.69 -10.68 4.59
N ALA A 181 9.49 -10.25 4.18
CA ALA A 181 9.21 -8.87 3.80
C ALA A 181 9.53 -7.87 4.93
N ILE A 182 9.10 -8.18 6.15
CA ILE A 182 9.37 -7.35 7.33
C ILE A 182 10.87 -7.31 7.65
N VAL A 183 11.55 -8.45 7.67
CA VAL A 183 13.00 -8.49 7.93
C VAL A 183 13.76 -7.73 6.85
N GLU A 184 13.40 -7.90 5.59
CA GLU A 184 14.02 -7.20 4.46
C GLU A 184 13.86 -5.68 4.59
N SER A 185 12.63 -5.19 4.86
CA SER A 185 12.38 -3.76 4.99
C SER A 185 13.15 -3.16 6.17
N VAL A 186 13.16 -3.83 7.33
CA VAL A 186 13.93 -3.38 8.50
C VAL A 186 15.43 -3.35 8.19
N ALA A 187 15.97 -4.40 7.57
CA ALA A 187 17.38 -4.47 7.22
C ALA A 187 17.82 -3.36 6.27
N LYS A 188 17.02 -3.07 5.24
CA LYS A 188 17.26 -1.96 4.29
C LYS A 188 17.27 -0.60 5.01
N ALA A 189 16.28 -0.34 5.87
CA ALA A 189 16.20 0.92 6.59
C ALA A 189 17.36 1.09 7.59
N VAL A 190 17.74 0.04 8.32
CA VAL A 190 18.90 0.05 9.23
C VAL A 190 20.20 0.28 8.46
N ALA A 191 20.38 -0.36 7.31
CA ALA A 191 21.54 -0.15 6.45
C ALA A 191 21.66 1.29 5.95
N ALA A 192 20.53 2.01 5.85
CA ALA A 192 20.50 3.45 5.54
C ALA A 192 20.63 4.37 6.76
N GLY A 193 20.82 3.83 7.96
CA GLY A 193 21.06 4.58 9.18
C GLY A 193 19.83 4.82 10.05
N ALA A 194 18.70 4.14 9.78
CA ALA A 194 17.53 4.26 10.63
C ALA A 194 17.72 3.56 11.99
N ASN A 195 17.16 4.17 13.04
CA ASN A 195 17.03 3.49 14.33
C ASN A 195 15.81 2.57 14.28
N TYR A 196 16.04 1.24 14.32
CA TYR A 196 14.97 0.26 14.18
C TYR A 196 13.90 0.38 15.27
N GLU A 197 14.25 0.73 16.51
CA GLU A 197 13.31 0.86 17.63
C GLU A 197 12.25 1.95 17.40
N LYS A 198 12.54 2.91 16.53
CA LYS A 198 11.64 4.01 16.18
C LYS A 198 10.82 3.75 14.93
N MET A 199 11.01 2.63 14.28
CA MET A 199 10.26 2.28 13.07
C MET A 199 8.79 1.98 13.37
N ARG A 200 7.96 2.18 12.36
CA ARG A 200 6.56 1.78 12.33
C ARG A 200 6.27 1.15 10.98
N PHE A 201 5.45 0.11 10.98
CA PHE A 201 5.05 -0.54 9.74
C PHE A 201 3.76 0.07 9.19
N SER A 202 3.67 0.11 7.88
CA SER A 202 2.43 0.30 7.13
C SER A 202 2.37 -0.83 6.11
N TYR A 203 1.31 -1.61 6.12
CA TYR A 203 1.21 -2.77 5.23
C TYR A 203 0.38 -2.45 4.01
N GLN A 204 0.84 -2.93 2.86
CA GLN A 204 0.07 -2.97 1.63
C GLN A 204 -0.22 -4.43 1.31
N GLU A 205 -1.49 -4.77 1.26
CA GLU A 205 -1.95 -6.13 0.95
C GLU A 205 -2.67 -6.16 -0.39
N TYR A 206 -2.36 -7.18 -1.20
CA TYR A 206 -3.05 -7.42 -2.45
C TYR A 206 -3.16 -8.91 -2.72
N PHE A 207 -4.39 -9.40 -2.76
CA PHE A 207 -4.71 -10.81 -2.89
C PHE A 207 -5.70 -11.05 -4.03
N GLU A 208 -5.80 -12.29 -4.47
CA GLU A 208 -6.83 -12.74 -5.41
C GLU A 208 -8.25 -12.51 -4.85
N ARG A 209 -9.25 -12.69 -5.69
CA ARG A 209 -10.65 -12.60 -5.25
C ARG A 209 -10.95 -13.71 -4.23
N MET A 210 -11.56 -13.33 -3.12
CA MET A 210 -11.93 -14.24 -2.03
C MET A 210 -13.22 -14.99 -2.37
N THR A 211 -13.10 -16.23 -2.84
CA THR A 211 -14.23 -17.05 -3.29
C THR A 211 -14.52 -18.23 -2.36
N ASP A 212 -13.54 -18.67 -1.59
CA ASP A 212 -13.63 -19.86 -0.74
C ASP A 212 -12.73 -19.77 0.50
N ALA A 213 -12.77 -20.79 1.35
CA ALA A 213 -11.99 -20.85 2.58
C ALA A 213 -10.47 -20.86 2.35
N ALA A 214 -10.00 -21.39 1.23
CA ALA A 214 -8.57 -21.47 0.90
C ALA A 214 -8.05 -20.11 0.44
N SER A 215 -8.80 -19.39 -0.40
CA SER A 215 -8.44 -18.01 -0.80
C SER A 215 -8.39 -17.08 0.41
N TRP A 216 -9.34 -17.15 1.34
CA TRP A 216 -9.28 -16.44 2.63
C TRP A 216 -8.11 -16.89 3.53
N GLY A 217 -7.60 -18.10 3.33
CA GLY A 217 -6.43 -18.62 4.05
C GLY A 217 -5.15 -17.84 3.78
N LYS A 218 -4.99 -17.30 2.57
CA LYS A 218 -3.77 -16.59 2.15
C LYS A 218 -3.55 -15.28 2.92
N PRO A 219 -4.50 -14.32 2.95
CA PRO A 219 -4.33 -13.11 3.76
C PRO A 219 -4.21 -13.42 5.24
N MET A 220 -4.99 -14.38 5.76
CA MET A 220 -4.86 -14.78 7.17
C MET A 220 -3.45 -15.30 7.50
N ALA A 221 -2.86 -16.13 6.63
CA ALA A 221 -1.50 -16.63 6.81
C ALA A 221 -0.47 -15.48 6.79
N ALA A 222 -0.61 -14.54 5.85
CA ALA A 222 0.27 -13.38 5.76
C ALA A 222 0.19 -12.50 7.02
N LEU A 223 -1.02 -12.20 7.50
CA LEU A 223 -1.23 -11.43 8.72
C LEU A 223 -0.66 -12.13 9.97
N LEU A 224 -0.78 -13.45 10.08
CA LEU A 224 -0.16 -14.20 11.17
C LEU A 224 1.37 -14.15 11.11
N GLY A 225 1.94 -14.20 9.91
CA GLY A 225 3.37 -14.00 9.69
C GLY A 225 3.85 -12.61 10.09
N ALA A 226 3.11 -11.59 9.69
CA ALA A 226 3.37 -10.20 10.04
C ALA A 226 3.27 -9.96 11.55
N LEU A 227 2.20 -10.46 12.19
CA LEU A 227 2.02 -10.36 13.64
C LEU A 227 3.20 -10.99 14.40
N ARG A 228 3.64 -12.17 13.97
CA ARG A 228 4.80 -12.83 14.58
C ARG A 228 6.04 -11.93 14.56
N MET A 229 6.31 -11.29 13.45
CA MET A 229 7.49 -10.42 13.30
C MET A 229 7.34 -9.11 14.05
N GLN A 230 6.15 -8.51 14.07
CA GLN A 230 5.89 -7.33 14.91
C GLN A 230 6.18 -7.62 16.38
N LEU A 231 5.72 -8.75 16.89
CA LEU A 231 5.99 -9.19 18.28
C LEU A 231 7.48 -9.45 18.50
N ALA A 232 8.17 -10.10 17.54
CA ALA A 232 9.58 -10.40 17.65
C ALA A 232 10.48 -9.16 17.66
N PHE A 233 10.15 -8.14 16.84
CA PHE A 233 10.87 -6.87 16.80
C PHE A 233 10.39 -5.86 17.87
N GLY A 234 9.23 -6.06 18.47
CA GLY A 234 8.60 -5.07 19.35
C GLY A 234 8.14 -3.80 18.60
N LEU A 235 7.85 -3.92 17.31
CA LEU A 235 7.50 -2.79 16.45
C LEU A 235 6.02 -2.87 16.03
N PRO A 236 5.22 -1.82 16.26
CA PRO A 236 3.82 -1.79 15.84
C PRO A 236 3.65 -1.39 14.38
N SER A 237 2.51 -1.77 13.81
CA SER A 237 1.99 -1.15 12.59
C SER A 237 1.07 0.03 12.93
N ILE A 238 1.08 1.04 12.06
CA ILE A 238 0.21 2.23 12.18
C ILE A 238 -1.03 2.15 11.29
N GLY A 239 -1.07 1.17 10.40
CA GLY A 239 -2.16 0.96 9.45
C GLY A 239 -1.68 0.30 8.17
N GLY A 240 -2.46 0.44 7.15
CA GLY A 240 -2.19 -0.12 5.84
C GLY A 240 -3.39 -0.03 4.92
N LYS A 241 -3.33 -0.73 3.81
CA LYS A 241 -4.43 -0.88 2.86
C LYS A 241 -4.45 -2.30 2.34
N ASP A 242 -5.63 -2.83 2.18
CA ASP A 242 -5.86 -4.16 1.59
C ASP A 242 -6.71 -4.08 0.32
N SER A 243 -6.56 -5.06 -0.54
CA SER A 243 -7.41 -5.28 -1.71
C SER A 243 -7.46 -6.76 -2.03
N MET A 244 -8.68 -7.26 -2.23
CA MET A 244 -8.97 -8.65 -2.59
C MET A 244 -9.52 -8.73 -4.02
N SER A 245 -8.99 -7.92 -4.94
CA SER A 245 -9.43 -7.80 -6.33
C SER A 245 -8.39 -8.25 -7.36
N GLY A 246 -7.33 -8.91 -6.91
CA GLY A 246 -6.18 -9.32 -7.73
C GLY A 246 -6.42 -10.55 -8.61
N THR A 247 -7.61 -10.68 -9.19
CA THR A 247 -7.95 -11.74 -10.15
C THR A 247 -8.40 -11.12 -11.47
N PHE A 248 -7.74 -11.50 -12.54
CA PHE A 248 -8.16 -11.16 -13.90
C PHE A 248 -8.28 -12.44 -14.73
N ARG A 249 -9.51 -12.80 -15.07
CA ARG A 249 -9.85 -14.08 -15.73
C ARG A 249 -9.35 -15.26 -14.88
N ASP A 250 -8.38 -16.01 -15.39
CA ASP A 250 -7.70 -17.17 -14.80
C ASP A 250 -6.37 -16.85 -14.12
N ILE A 251 -5.97 -15.57 -14.12
CA ILE A 251 -4.70 -15.10 -13.54
C ILE A 251 -4.97 -14.48 -12.18
N ASN A 252 -4.27 -14.97 -11.17
CA ASN A 252 -4.26 -14.41 -9.84
C ASN A 252 -2.91 -13.74 -9.56
N VAL A 253 -2.93 -12.63 -8.83
CA VAL A 253 -1.70 -12.04 -8.29
C VAL A 253 -1.08 -12.96 -7.26
N PRO A 254 0.25 -12.99 -7.11
CA PRO A 254 0.89 -13.63 -5.96
C PRO A 254 0.35 -13.04 -4.66
N PRO A 255 0.13 -13.85 -3.60
CA PRO A 255 -0.29 -13.35 -2.30
C PRO A 255 0.68 -12.30 -1.79
N MET A 256 0.24 -11.05 -1.66
CA MET A 256 1.13 -9.95 -1.30
C MET A 256 0.78 -9.36 0.07
N LEU A 257 1.78 -9.33 0.96
CA LEU A 257 1.88 -8.42 2.08
C LEU A 257 3.29 -7.80 2.01
N MET A 258 3.31 -6.51 1.75
CA MET A 258 4.52 -5.71 1.60
C MET A 258 4.64 -4.70 2.74
#